data_205dac353e036390e2936db683e4b938
#
_entry.id   205dac353e036390e2936db683e4b938
#
_cell.length_a   1.000
_cell.length_b   1.000
_cell.length_c   1.000
_cell.angle_alpha   90.00
_cell.angle_beta   90.00
_cell.angle_gamma   90.00
#
_symmetry.space_group_name_H-M   'P 1'
#
loop_
_entity.id
_entity.type
_entity.pdbx_description
1 polymer ?
#
loop_
_entity_poly.entity_id
_entity_poly.type
_entity_poly.pdbx_seq_one_letter_code
_entity_poly.pdbx_strand_id
1 'polypeptide(L)'
;LTDLGEVGFLSLILERLTRDAPFAEVEVLPLQVDEVGAWLSSAKVDAAICRQPVPGARSQRVLHERYVCLLSDRHPRIGDSLSLEQYLAERHIVVTRTSGHGIAEDVLEAMQVRRRISLRVPHFSVLPKIIPGTELLTILPAQIAYRFVAEGGMRMLELPFTLPPFDVSLHWHESSERSAALNWFRTTIAEAIIAAQR
;
A
#
# COMPACT_ATOMS: atom_id res chain seq x y z
N LEU A 1 10.71 -1.26 -0.50
CA LEU A 1 9.28 -0.94 -0.36
C LEU A 1 8.55 -1.05 -1.70
N THR A 2 7.22 -1.21 -1.68
CA THR A 2 6.36 -0.91 -2.82
C THR A 2 6.10 0.59 -2.88
N ASP A 3 5.60 1.11 -4.03
CA ASP A 3 5.11 2.48 -4.17
C ASP A 3 4.11 2.88 -3.05
N LEU A 4 3.18 1.99 -2.70
CA LEU A 4 2.28 2.20 -1.56
C LEU A 4 3.02 2.23 -0.21
N GLY A 5 4.04 1.40 -0.05
CA GLY A 5 4.87 1.40 1.15
C GLY A 5 5.64 2.70 1.32
N GLU A 6 6.12 3.28 0.23
CA GLU A 6 6.77 4.59 0.25
C GLU A 6 5.78 5.69 0.67
N VAL A 7 4.61 5.77 0.02
CA VAL A 7 3.55 6.72 0.38
C VAL A 7 3.06 6.52 1.82
N GLY A 8 2.89 5.27 2.24
CA GLY A 8 2.27 4.95 3.53
C GLY A 8 3.21 5.02 4.73
N PHE A 9 4.49 4.70 4.56
CA PHE A 9 5.35 4.42 5.71
C PHE A 9 6.62 5.25 5.75
N LEU A 10 7.15 5.71 4.60
CA LEU A 10 8.48 6.30 4.56
C LEU A 10 8.61 7.56 5.43
N SER A 11 7.61 8.44 5.41
CA SER A 11 7.60 9.64 6.26
C SER A 11 7.63 9.30 7.76
N LEU A 12 6.87 8.30 8.18
CA LEU A 12 6.81 7.83 9.58
C LEU A 12 8.15 7.23 10.02
N ILE A 13 8.74 6.43 9.15
CA ILE A 13 10.04 5.79 9.39
C ILE A 13 11.13 6.87 9.50
N LEU A 14 11.16 7.82 8.57
CA LEU A 14 12.16 8.89 8.57
C LEU A 14 12.03 9.83 9.75
N GLU A 15 10.82 10.21 10.16
CA GLU A 15 10.60 11.02 11.36
C GLU A 15 11.20 10.36 12.59
N ARG A 16 10.99 9.06 12.75
CA ARG A 16 11.55 8.29 13.86
C ARG A 16 13.06 8.17 13.77
N LEU A 17 13.60 7.82 12.62
CA LEU A 17 15.03 7.66 12.40
C LEU A 17 15.81 8.98 12.56
N THR A 18 15.29 10.09 12.03
CA THR A 18 15.93 11.41 12.17
C THR A 18 16.09 11.81 13.63
N ARG A 19 15.12 11.46 14.48
CA ARG A 19 15.20 11.74 15.91
C ARG A 19 16.18 10.82 16.64
N ASP A 20 16.10 9.51 16.36
CA ASP A 20 16.76 8.48 17.18
C ASP A 20 18.15 8.09 16.61
N ALA A 21 18.41 8.35 15.32
CA ALA A 21 19.67 8.07 14.62
C ALA A 21 19.92 9.10 13.50
N PRO A 22 20.24 10.36 13.85
CA PRO A 22 20.30 11.50 12.90
C PRO A 22 21.38 11.38 11.82
N PHE A 23 22.32 10.44 11.96
CA PHE A 23 23.39 10.19 10.99
C PHE A 23 23.16 8.92 10.16
N ALA A 24 22.02 8.23 10.34
CA ALA A 24 21.69 7.05 9.54
C ALA A 24 21.24 7.47 8.13
N GLU A 25 21.82 6.83 7.13
CA GLU A 25 21.37 6.94 5.74
C GLU A 25 20.38 5.80 5.43
N VAL A 26 19.31 6.12 4.75
CA VAL A 26 18.28 5.14 4.33
C VAL A 26 18.18 5.13 2.82
N GLU A 27 18.47 4.00 2.22
CA GLU A 27 18.23 3.73 0.81
C GLU A 27 16.96 2.90 0.65
N VAL A 28 16.07 3.32 -0.24
CA VAL A 28 14.82 2.59 -0.55
C VAL A 28 14.92 2.00 -1.95
N LEU A 29 14.84 0.68 -2.04
CA LEU A 29 14.79 -0.03 -3.31
C LEU A 29 13.34 -0.40 -3.68
N PRO A 30 12.94 -0.22 -4.95
CA PRO A 30 11.65 -0.70 -5.43
C PRO A 30 11.53 -2.21 -5.23
N LEU A 31 10.42 -2.66 -4.62
CA LEU A 31 10.22 -4.07 -4.31
C LEU A 31 10.11 -4.90 -5.59
N GLN A 32 10.91 -5.94 -5.67
CA GLN A 32 10.80 -7.01 -6.66
C GLN A 32 10.47 -8.31 -5.92
N VAL A 33 9.21 -8.74 -6.03
CA VAL A 33 8.67 -9.84 -5.21
C VAL A 33 9.49 -11.12 -5.35
N ASP A 34 9.94 -11.43 -6.58
CA ASP A 34 10.70 -12.66 -6.86
C ASP A 34 12.16 -12.60 -6.38
N GLU A 35 12.71 -11.41 -6.16
CA GLU A 35 14.12 -11.22 -5.79
C GLU A 35 14.32 -10.89 -4.30
N VAL A 36 13.29 -10.41 -3.61
CA VAL A 36 13.42 -9.88 -2.25
C VAL A 36 14.00 -10.89 -1.26
N GLY A 37 13.68 -12.17 -1.40
CA GLY A 37 14.26 -13.24 -0.57
C GLY A 37 15.78 -13.35 -0.73
N ALA A 38 16.27 -13.31 -1.98
CA ALA A 38 17.70 -13.31 -2.29
C ALA A 38 18.38 -12.02 -1.80
N TRP A 39 17.72 -10.87 -1.91
CA TRP A 39 18.26 -9.61 -1.41
C TRP A 39 18.43 -9.60 0.10
N LEU A 40 17.46 -10.15 0.84
CA LEU A 40 17.55 -10.27 2.30
C LEU A 40 18.65 -11.25 2.72
N SER A 41 18.77 -12.41 2.04
CA SER A 41 19.77 -13.44 2.38
C SER A 41 21.19 -12.99 2.06
N SER A 42 21.39 -12.17 1.02
CA SER A 42 22.70 -11.60 0.64
C SER A 42 23.04 -10.29 1.34
N ALA A 43 22.17 -9.80 2.24
CA ALA A 43 22.30 -8.49 2.88
C ALA A 43 22.38 -7.32 1.88
N LYS A 44 21.80 -7.46 0.68
CA LYS A 44 21.59 -6.35 -0.25
C LYS A 44 20.56 -5.37 0.31
N VAL A 45 19.56 -5.86 1.07
CA VAL A 45 18.63 -5.07 1.86
C VAL A 45 18.56 -5.62 3.28
N ASP A 46 18.40 -4.74 4.26
CA ASP A 46 18.32 -5.10 5.68
C ASP A 46 16.90 -5.52 6.10
N ALA A 47 15.91 -4.97 5.42
CA ALA A 47 14.49 -5.24 5.68
C ALA A 47 13.63 -5.00 4.43
N ALA A 48 12.49 -5.69 4.34
CA ALA A 48 11.50 -5.47 3.31
C ALA A 48 10.10 -5.37 3.92
N ILE A 49 9.26 -4.48 3.42
CA ILE A 49 7.87 -4.35 3.85
C ILE A 49 6.98 -4.64 2.66
N CYS A 50 6.21 -5.71 2.75
CA CYS A 50 5.28 -6.12 1.71
C CYS A 50 4.16 -7.01 2.25
N ARG A 51 3.16 -7.23 1.41
CA ARG A 51 2.02 -8.11 1.69
C ARG A 51 2.35 -9.59 1.44
N GLN A 52 3.18 -9.85 0.45
CA GLN A 52 3.50 -11.21 0.04
C GLN A 52 4.43 -11.88 1.06
N PRO A 53 4.22 -13.17 1.35
CA PRO A 53 5.20 -13.96 2.09
C PRO A 53 6.54 -13.98 1.34
N VAL A 54 7.63 -13.84 2.06
CA VAL A 54 8.99 -13.91 1.50
C VAL A 54 9.62 -15.25 1.94
N PRO A 55 9.82 -16.20 1.03
CA PRO A 55 10.40 -17.50 1.36
C PRO A 55 11.78 -17.34 2.03
N GLY A 56 12.01 -18.09 3.10
CA GLY A 56 13.27 -18.07 3.83
C GLY A 56 13.50 -16.85 4.73
N ALA A 57 12.57 -15.90 4.76
CA ALA A 57 12.65 -14.74 5.66
C ALA A 57 11.84 -14.94 6.95
N ARG A 58 12.30 -14.32 8.03
CA ARG A 58 11.49 -14.04 9.22
C ARG A 58 10.53 -12.91 8.91
N SER A 59 9.41 -12.84 9.63
CA SER A 59 8.43 -11.76 9.42
C SER A 59 7.73 -11.37 10.71
N GLN A 60 7.32 -10.11 10.75
CA GLN A 60 6.43 -9.54 11.76
C GLN A 60 5.33 -8.77 11.06
N ARG A 61 4.06 -9.08 11.36
CA ARG A 61 2.94 -8.28 10.89
C ARG A 61 3.00 -6.88 11.50
N VAL A 62 2.93 -5.86 10.64
CA VAL A 62 2.95 -4.46 11.03
C VAL A 62 1.64 -3.74 10.75
N LEU A 63 0.77 -4.28 9.89
CA LEU A 63 -0.51 -3.68 9.54
C LEU A 63 -1.50 -4.76 9.11
N HIS A 64 -2.77 -4.63 9.53
CA HIS A 64 -3.91 -5.33 8.95
C HIS A 64 -4.73 -4.35 8.14
N GLU A 65 -5.03 -4.66 6.88
CA GLU A 65 -5.52 -3.69 5.91
C GLU A 65 -6.72 -4.23 5.11
N ARG A 66 -7.54 -3.32 4.61
CA ARG A 66 -8.69 -3.57 3.76
C ARG A 66 -8.69 -2.63 2.56
N TYR A 67 -9.51 -2.92 1.57
CA TYR A 67 -9.65 -2.08 0.38
C TYR A 67 -10.88 -1.19 0.47
N VAL A 68 -10.77 0.00 -0.10
CA VAL A 68 -11.85 0.99 -0.26
C VAL A 68 -11.86 1.53 -1.69
N CYS A 69 -12.94 2.22 -2.04
CA CYS A 69 -13.05 3.00 -3.27
C CYS A 69 -12.62 4.45 -3.01
N LEU A 70 -11.69 4.98 -3.79
CA LEU A 70 -11.32 6.39 -3.81
C LEU A 70 -11.91 7.07 -5.04
N LEU A 71 -12.44 8.28 -4.86
CA LEU A 71 -13.03 9.10 -5.90
C LEU A 71 -12.90 10.59 -5.56
N SER A 72 -13.21 11.45 -6.54
CA SER A 72 -13.31 12.90 -6.29
C SER A 72 -14.39 13.20 -5.25
N ASP A 73 -14.14 14.13 -4.32
CA ASP A 73 -15.15 14.64 -3.37
C ASP A 73 -16.31 15.36 -4.09
N ARG A 74 -16.08 15.80 -5.34
CA ARG A 74 -17.07 16.46 -6.22
C ARG A 74 -17.67 15.55 -7.27
N HIS A 75 -17.60 14.22 -7.07
CA HIS A 75 -18.15 13.28 -8.04
C HIS A 75 -19.65 13.52 -8.24
N PRO A 76 -20.14 13.79 -9.49
CA PRO A 76 -21.48 14.34 -9.70
C PRO A 76 -22.63 13.34 -9.48
N ARG A 77 -22.34 12.04 -9.52
CA ARG A 77 -23.37 10.97 -9.50
C ARG A 77 -23.31 10.07 -8.26
N ILE A 78 -22.25 10.13 -7.47
CA ILE A 78 -22.07 9.30 -6.29
C ILE A 78 -22.23 10.18 -5.04
N GLY A 79 -23.12 9.77 -4.13
CA GLY A 79 -23.34 10.41 -2.84
C GLY A 79 -22.47 9.78 -1.73
N ASP A 80 -22.99 9.71 -0.52
CA ASP A 80 -22.26 9.22 0.67
C ASP A 80 -22.12 7.69 0.73
N SER A 81 -22.71 6.99 -0.22
CA SER A 81 -22.58 5.53 -0.38
C SER A 81 -22.41 5.15 -1.84
N LEU A 82 -21.89 3.96 -2.08
CA LEU A 82 -21.62 3.43 -3.40
C LEU A 82 -22.34 2.08 -3.59
N SER A 83 -23.37 2.05 -4.45
CA SER A 83 -24.00 0.80 -4.85
C SER A 83 -23.18 0.07 -5.91
N LEU A 84 -23.43 -1.25 -6.07
CA LEU A 84 -22.79 -2.02 -7.14
C LEU A 84 -23.17 -1.49 -8.53
N GLU A 85 -24.41 -1.09 -8.71
CA GLU A 85 -24.88 -0.50 -9.95
C GLU A 85 -24.13 0.79 -10.29
N GLN A 86 -24.01 1.71 -9.32
CA GLN A 86 -23.21 2.94 -9.47
C GLN A 86 -21.75 2.63 -9.79
N TYR A 87 -21.14 1.70 -9.03
CA TYR A 87 -19.77 1.29 -9.27
C TYR A 87 -19.52 0.79 -10.69
N LEU A 88 -20.43 -0.05 -11.22
CA LEU A 88 -20.34 -0.61 -12.58
C LEU A 88 -20.63 0.41 -13.67
N ALA A 89 -21.46 1.41 -13.40
CA ALA A 89 -21.82 2.47 -14.36
C ALA A 89 -20.64 3.43 -14.62
N GLU A 90 -19.74 3.56 -13.66
CA GLU A 90 -18.63 4.50 -13.71
C GLU A 90 -17.41 3.95 -14.46
N ARG A 91 -16.44 4.84 -14.69
CA ARG A 91 -15.14 4.52 -15.29
C ARG A 91 -14.07 4.40 -14.21
N HIS A 92 -13.07 3.54 -14.43
CA HIS A 92 -12.10 3.19 -13.42
C HIS A 92 -10.66 3.43 -13.83
N ILE A 93 -9.85 3.76 -12.82
CA ILE A 93 -8.39 3.62 -12.87
C ILE A 93 -8.03 2.27 -12.27
N VAL A 94 -7.13 1.56 -12.92
CA VAL A 94 -6.52 0.33 -12.41
C VAL A 94 -5.04 0.56 -12.22
N VAL A 95 -4.54 0.30 -11.02
CA VAL A 95 -3.11 0.20 -10.77
C VAL A 95 -2.66 -1.22 -11.12
N THR A 96 -1.60 -1.34 -11.91
CA THR A 96 -1.19 -2.63 -12.49
C THR A 96 -0.77 -3.64 -11.42
N ARG A 97 -0.86 -4.94 -11.74
CA ARG A 97 -0.54 -6.05 -10.81
C ARG A 97 0.91 -6.03 -10.31
N THR A 98 1.83 -5.42 -11.07
CA THR A 98 3.24 -5.26 -10.69
C THR A 98 3.44 -4.40 -9.45
N SER A 99 2.43 -3.63 -9.04
CA SER A 99 2.42 -2.89 -7.77
C SER A 99 2.35 -3.78 -6.51
N GLY A 100 2.14 -5.09 -6.65
CA GLY A 100 1.91 -6.02 -5.55
C GLY A 100 0.48 -6.06 -5.02
N HIS A 101 -0.47 -5.32 -5.61
CA HIS A 101 -1.87 -5.20 -5.17
C HIS A 101 -2.88 -5.74 -6.20
N GLY A 102 -2.53 -6.80 -6.93
CA GLY A 102 -3.39 -7.41 -7.94
C GLY A 102 -4.64 -8.13 -7.39
N ILE A 103 -4.74 -8.38 -6.07
CA ILE A 103 -5.81 -9.18 -5.49
C ILE A 103 -7.22 -8.62 -5.78
N ALA A 104 -7.37 -7.30 -5.83
CA ALA A 104 -8.65 -6.68 -6.16
C ALA A 104 -9.09 -7.05 -7.58
N GLU A 105 -8.15 -7.07 -8.52
CA GLU A 105 -8.40 -7.48 -9.91
C GLU A 105 -8.72 -8.97 -10.01
N ASP A 106 -7.99 -9.82 -9.27
CA ASP A 106 -8.21 -11.26 -9.25
C ASP A 106 -9.62 -11.61 -8.72
N VAL A 107 -10.04 -10.96 -7.63
CA VAL A 107 -11.37 -11.16 -7.05
C VAL A 107 -12.47 -10.68 -7.99
N LEU A 108 -12.32 -9.50 -8.59
CA LEU A 108 -13.30 -8.97 -9.55
C LEU A 108 -13.41 -9.85 -10.80
N GLU A 109 -12.29 -10.39 -11.26
CA GLU A 109 -12.26 -11.34 -12.37
C GLU A 109 -13.00 -12.65 -12.00
N ALA A 110 -12.73 -13.19 -10.81
CA ALA A 110 -13.42 -14.38 -10.29
C ALA A 110 -14.92 -14.16 -10.10
N MET A 111 -15.34 -12.96 -9.71
CA MET A 111 -16.74 -12.55 -9.62
C MET A 111 -17.38 -12.24 -10.98
N GLN A 112 -16.63 -12.32 -12.08
CA GLN A 112 -17.05 -11.93 -13.43
C GLN A 112 -17.52 -10.47 -13.51
N VAL A 113 -17.04 -9.61 -12.63
CA VAL A 113 -17.36 -8.18 -12.60
C VAL A 113 -16.60 -7.45 -13.69
N ARG A 114 -17.31 -7.01 -14.74
CA ARG A 114 -16.71 -6.23 -15.83
C ARG A 114 -16.88 -4.75 -15.56
N ARG A 115 -15.77 -4.01 -15.57
CA ARG A 115 -15.70 -2.56 -15.37
C ARG A 115 -15.22 -1.85 -16.64
N ARG A 116 -15.59 -0.58 -16.76
CA ARG A 116 -15.06 0.29 -17.81
C ARG A 116 -13.72 0.89 -17.34
N ILE A 117 -12.60 0.32 -17.78
CA ILE A 117 -11.27 0.85 -17.43
C ILE A 117 -10.92 1.97 -18.40
N SER A 118 -10.68 3.18 -17.87
CA SER A 118 -10.26 4.35 -18.65
C SER A 118 -8.76 4.63 -18.54
N LEU A 119 -8.12 4.19 -17.46
CA LEU A 119 -6.71 4.44 -17.23
C LEU A 119 -6.06 3.24 -16.52
N ARG A 120 -4.85 2.90 -16.94
CA ARG A 120 -3.96 1.97 -16.25
C ARG A 120 -2.68 2.68 -15.90
N VAL A 121 -2.28 2.63 -14.64
CA VAL A 121 -1.04 3.25 -14.15
C VAL A 121 -0.22 2.25 -13.35
N PRO A 122 1.11 2.38 -13.31
CA PRO A 122 1.95 1.47 -12.55
C PRO A 122 2.01 1.81 -11.05
N HIS A 123 1.67 3.03 -10.64
CA HIS A 123 1.86 3.55 -9.30
C HIS A 123 0.61 4.19 -8.72
N PHE A 124 0.39 4.01 -7.41
CA PHE A 124 -0.69 4.67 -6.67
C PHE A 124 -0.38 6.14 -6.36
N SER A 125 0.88 6.50 -6.21
CA SER A 125 1.36 7.84 -5.88
C SER A 125 0.90 8.94 -6.85
N VAL A 126 0.51 8.58 -8.08
CA VAL A 126 -0.03 9.53 -9.07
C VAL A 126 -1.51 9.88 -8.85
N LEU A 127 -2.26 9.05 -8.10
CA LEU A 127 -3.72 9.18 -7.95
C LEU A 127 -4.18 10.54 -7.40
N PRO A 128 -3.51 11.16 -6.39
CA PRO A 128 -3.91 12.47 -5.88
C PRO A 128 -3.87 13.59 -6.93
N LYS A 129 -3.12 13.41 -8.01
CA LYS A 129 -3.06 14.38 -9.13
C LYS A 129 -4.13 14.14 -10.20
N ILE A 130 -4.74 12.95 -10.22
CA ILE A 130 -5.69 12.55 -11.26
C ILE A 130 -7.13 12.60 -10.73
N ILE A 131 -7.38 12.00 -9.56
CA ILE A 131 -8.73 11.80 -9.03
C ILE A 131 -9.51 13.11 -8.84
N PRO A 132 -8.95 14.20 -8.24
CA PRO A 132 -9.71 15.42 -7.99
C PRO A 132 -10.30 16.08 -9.25
N GLY A 133 -9.65 15.90 -10.39
CA GLY A 133 -10.06 16.51 -11.68
C GLY A 133 -10.85 15.56 -12.59
N THR A 134 -11.25 14.38 -12.09
CA THR A 134 -11.92 13.36 -12.91
C THR A 134 -13.13 12.75 -12.20
N GLU A 135 -13.93 11.99 -12.96
CA GLU A 135 -15.03 11.18 -12.44
C GLU A 135 -14.63 9.69 -12.33
N LEU A 136 -13.32 9.42 -12.20
CA LEU A 136 -12.80 8.06 -12.18
C LEU A 136 -12.77 7.49 -10.74
N LEU A 137 -13.09 6.21 -10.62
CA LEU A 137 -13.00 5.46 -9.39
C LEU A 137 -11.75 4.58 -9.38
N THR A 138 -11.20 4.36 -8.20
CA THR A 138 -10.11 3.39 -8.03
C THR A 138 -10.22 2.64 -6.72
N ILE A 139 -9.67 1.43 -6.67
CA ILE A 139 -9.57 0.63 -5.45
C ILE A 139 -8.16 0.74 -4.91
N LEU A 140 -8.03 0.98 -3.61
CA LEU A 140 -6.74 1.01 -2.93
C LEU A 140 -6.90 0.67 -1.43
N PRO A 141 -5.79 0.37 -0.72
CA PRO A 141 -5.81 0.16 0.72
C PRO A 141 -6.33 1.38 1.49
N ALA A 142 -7.11 1.13 2.54
CA ALA A 142 -7.81 2.20 3.27
C ALA A 142 -6.85 3.19 3.93
N GLN A 143 -5.73 2.75 4.51
CA GLN A 143 -4.76 3.66 5.11
C GLN A 143 -4.15 4.64 4.11
N ILE A 144 -3.91 4.19 2.88
CA ILE A 144 -3.40 5.06 1.83
C ILE A 144 -4.50 6.02 1.36
N ALA A 145 -5.74 5.53 1.25
CA ALA A 145 -6.89 6.39 0.94
C ALA A 145 -7.07 7.50 1.96
N TYR A 146 -6.93 7.23 3.27
CA TYR A 146 -6.96 8.25 4.31
C TYR A 146 -5.92 9.35 4.09
N ARG A 147 -4.69 8.98 3.74
CA ARG A 147 -3.63 9.97 3.44
C ARG A 147 -3.98 10.83 2.25
N PHE A 148 -4.46 10.22 1.16
CA PHE A 148 -4.86 10.94 -0.04
C PHE A 148 -6.05 11.86 0.21
N VAL A 149 -7.04 11.42 0.99
CA VAL A 149 -8.17 12.27 1.39
C VAL A 149 -7.71 13.48 2.20
N ALA A 150 -6.70 13.33 3.06
CA ALA A 150 -6.12 14.43 3.82
C ALA A 150 -5.44 15.51 2.95
N GLU A 151 -5.01 15.16 1.73
CA GLU A 151 -4.50 16.13 0.74
C GLU A 151 -5.61 17.00 0.13
N GLY A 152 -6.87 16.60 0.28
CA GLY A 152 -8.05 17.30 -0.24
C GLY A 152 -8.47 16.90 -1.65
N GLY A 153 -9.69 17.28 -2.03
CA GLY A 153 -10.27 17.01 -3.35
C GLY A 153 -10.69 15.55 -3.59
N MET A 154 -10.56 14.70 -2.58
CA MET A 154 -10.88 13.28 -2.67
C MET A 154 -11.68 12.82 -1.45
N ARG A 155 -12.42 11.76 -1.63
CA ARG A 155 -13.08 11.02 -0.56
C ARG A 155 -13.01 9.53 -0.81
N MET A 156 -13.19 8.75 0.23
CA MET A 156 -13.26 7.30 0.14
C MET A 156 -14.62 6.78 0.56
N LEU A 157 -15.05 5.69 -0.03
CA LEU A 157 -16.28 4.96 0.27
C LEU A 157 -15.99 3.48 0.42
N GLU A 158 -16.85 2.79 1.17
CA GLU A 158 -16.82 1.32 1.21
C GLU A 158 -17.11 0.74 -0.17
N LEU A 159 -16.47 -0.37 -0.48
CA LEU A 159 -16.74 -1.10 -1.71
C LEU A 159 -18.12 -1.78 -1.63
N PRO A 160 -18.90 -1.83 -2.73
CA PRO A 160 -20.20 -2.49 -2.75
C PRO A 160 -20.10 -4.02 -2.88
N PHE A 161 -18.93 -4.57 -2.66
CA PHE A 161 -18.62 -6.01 -2.64
C PHE A 161 -17.45 -6.26 -1.68
N THR A 162 -17.33 -7.51 -1.24
CA THR A 162 -16.29 -7.88 -0.28
C THR A 162 -14.98 -8.23 -0.99
N LEU A 163 -13.90 -7.58 -0.61
CA LEU A 163 -12.54 -8.02 -0.88
C LEU A 163 -11.92 -8.59 0.41
N PRO A 164 -11.12 -9.66 0.31
CA PRO A 164 -10.43 -10.18 1.48
C PRO A 164 -9.48 -9.12 2.05
N PRO A 165 -9.47 -8.92 3.37
CA PRO A 165 -8.44 -8.11 4.01
C PRO A 165 -7.08 -8.80 3.85
N PHE A 166 -6.01 -8.06 4.12
CA PHE A 166 -4.65 -8.56 3.99
C PHE A 166 -3.74 -7.98 5.07
N ASP A 167 -2.68 -8.71 5.35
CA ASP A 167 -1.64 -8.26 6.26
C ASP A 167 -0.45 -7.70 5.48
N VAL A 168 0.16 -6.64 6.02
CA VAL A 168 1.47 -6.14 5.60
C VAL A 168 2.47 -6.52 6.67
N SER A 169 3.57 -7.11 6.25
CA SER A 169 4.62 -7.58 7.14
C SER A 169 5.98 -6.95 6.84
N LEU A 170 6.74 -6.73 7.89
CA LEU A 170 8.15 -6.45 7.84
C LEU A 170 8.89 -7.79 7.79
N HIS A 171 9.78 -7.96 6.82
CA HIS A 171 10.55 -9.17 6.58
C HIS A 171 12.05 -8.91 6.73
N TRP A 172 12.80 -9.91 7.22
CA TRP A 172 14.27 -9.86 7.35
C TRP A 172 14.87 -11.26 7.28
N HIS A 173 16.16 -11.37 7.06
CA HIS A 173 16.87 -12.63 7.10
C HIS A 173 17.35 -12.93 8.53
N GLU A 174 17.30 -14.21 8.95
CA GLU A 174 17.68 -14.62 10.32
C GLU A 174 19.15 -14.27 10.69
N SER A 175 20.06 -14.24 9.72
CA SER A 175 21.47 -13.85 9.99
C SER A 175 21.61 -12.45 10.57
N SER A 176 20.68 -11.54 10.25
CA SER A 176 20.66 -10.15 10.73
C SER A 176 20.21 -10.04 12.21
N GLU A 177 19.63 -11.09 12.80
CA GLU A 177 19.17 -11.09 14.20
C GLU A 177 20.32 -10.99 15.21
N ARG A 178 21.54 -11.32 14.81
CA ARG A 178 22.75 -11.15 15.65
C ARG A 178 23.27 -9.73 15.70
N SER A 179 22.81 -8.84 14.84
CA SER A 179 23.18 -7.42 14.83
C SER A 179 22.25 -6.60 15.72
N ALA A 180 22.78 -6.00 16.78
CA ALA A 180 22.02 -5.09 17.65
C ALA A 180 21.47 -3.89 16.87
N ALA A 181 22.25 -3.34 15.93
CA ALA A 181 21.84 -2.22 15.09
C ALA A 181 20.66 -2.59 14.17
N LEU A 182 20.70 -3.74 13.51
CA LEU A 182 19.61 -4.19 12.63
C LEU A 182 18.37 -4.60 13.44
N ASN A 183 18.52 -5.16 14.64
CA ASN A 183 17.40 -5.41 15.55
C ASN A 183 16.71 -4.11 15.95
N TRP A 184 17.50 -3.12 16.37
CA TRP A 184 16.99 -1.79 16.69
C TRP A 184 16.26 -1.17 15.48
N PHE A 185 16.87 -1.20 14.30
CA PHE A 185 16.29 -0.66 13.07
C PHE A 185 14.92 -1.30 12.75
N ARG A 186 14.82 -2.63 12.82
CA ARG A 186 13.55 -3.34 12.58
C ARG A 186 12.47 -2.98 13.59
N THR A 187 12.85 -2.93 14.88
CA THR A 187 11.93 -2.54 15.95
C THR A 187 11.42 -1.11 15.73
N THR A 188 12.32 -0.19 15.39
CA THR A 188 11.99 1.21 15.12
C THR A 188 11.01 1.34 13.94
N ILE A 189 11.24 0.63 12.83
CA ILE A 189 10.32 0.61 11.69
C ILE A 189 8.96 0.04 12.08
N ALA A 190 8.93 -1.11 12.76
CA ALA A 190 7.69 -1.77 13.14
C ALA A 190 6.86 -0.87 14.09
N GLU A 191 7.50 -0.28 15.09
CA GLU A 191 6.82 0.64 16.02
C GLU A 191 6.30 1.89 15.33
N ALA A 192 7.06 2.49 14.41
CA ALA A 192 6.63 3.67 13.67
C ALA A 192 5.36 3.39 12.84
N ILE A 193 5.29 2.24 12.19
CA ILE A 193 4.13 1.85 11.37
C ILE A 193 2.93 1.51 12.28
N ILE A 194 3.13 0.74 13.36
CA ILE A 194 2.07 0.32 14.26
C ILE A 194 1.46 1.52 15.02
N ALA A 195 2.30 2.47 15.46
CA ALA A 195 1.84 3.64 16.19
C ALA A 195 0.92 4.55 15.34
N ALA A 196 1.14 4.60 14.03
CA ALA A 196 0.34 5.42 13.11
C ALA A 196 -1.06 4.84 12.80
N GLN A 197 -1.40 3.66 13.33
CA GLN A 197 -2.71 3.03 13.17
C GLN A 197 -3.70 3.41 14.30
N ARG A 198 -3.25 4.17 15.29
CA ARG A 198 -4.07 4.63 16.44
C ARG A 198 -4.61 6.03 16.20
#